data_f59d5800ee6e194402540ab630c6dbb6
#
_entry.id   f59d5800ee6e194402540ab630c6dbb6
#
_cell.length_a   1.000
_cell.length_b   1.000
_cell.length_c   1.000
_cell.angle_alpha   90.00
_cell.angle_beta   90.00
_cell.angle_gamma   90.00
#
_symmetry.space_group_name_H-M   'P 1'
#
loop_
_entity.id
_entity.type
_entity.pdbx_description
1 polymer ?
#
loop_
_entity_poly.entity_id
_entity_poly.type
_entity_poly.pdbx_seq_one_letter_code
_entity_poly.pdbx_strand_id
1 'polypeptide(L)'
;MNHTSFRAIVVNETESKQFVRNVVEREVSSLPEGDVLIQVHYSSLNYKDALSATGNKGVTRTYPHTPGIDAAGEVVSSEGETIKVGDQVIVTGYDLGMNTSGGFGEYIRVPASWIIPLPEGMSLKESMMYGTAGFTAALSVYKLIGAGIAPSMGDVLVTGATGGVGSVAVSILSKLGFNVVGATGKMEEEEMLIRLGAKQVIHRTELNDESGRPMLKGIYAGVIDTVGGHMLETALKTVKYGGCVTTCGNVAGQELQTTVYPFILRGISLLGIDSVQCPVDVRRDVWTLLASEWENKELLSYTEECTLEELDEKFTLILQGKLKGRTVINMK
;
A
#
# COMPACT_ATOMS: atom_id res chain seq x y z
N MET A 1 -5.00 10.96 -36.72
CA MET A 1 -4.81 10.60 -35.30
C MET A 1 -3.35 10.81 -35.03
N ASN A 2 -3.00 11.69 -34.10
CA ASN A 2 -1.59 11.88 -33.73
C ASN A 2 -1.11 10.58 -33.11
N HIS A 3 -0.12 9.95 -33.72
CA HIS A 3 0.59 8.80 -33.15
C HIS A 3 1.43 9.31 -31.98
N THR A 4 0.91 9.20 -30.77
CA THR A 4 1.66 9.53 -29.56
C THR A 4 2.29 8.25 -29.05
N SER A 5 3.63 8.14 -29.18
CA SER A 5 4.40 7.06 -28.57
C SER A 5 4.78 7.46 -27.12
N PHE A 6 5.01 6.46 -26.28
CA PHE A 6 5.41 6.62 -24.89
C PHE A 6 6.21 5.43 -24.38
N ARG A 7 7.03 5.65 -23.37
CA ARG A 7 7.85 4.60 -22.75
C ARG A 7 7.07 3.88 -21.65
N ALA A 8 7.24 2.56 -21.57
CA ALA A 8 6.68 1.75 -20.49
C ALA A 8 7.54 0.51 -20.24
N ILE A 9 7.51 0.01 -19.01
CA ILE A 9 7.99 -1.36 -18.73
C ILE A 9 6.97 -2.35 -19.31
N VAL A 10 7.47 -3.28 -20.11
CA VAL A 10 6.68 -4.40 -20.60
C VAL A 10 7.31 -5.70 -20.13
N VAL A 11 6.51 -6.51 -19.46
CA VAL A 11 6.86 -7.87 -19.03
C VAL A 11 6.36 -8.83 -20.08
N ASN A 12 7.26 -9.67 -20.60
CA ASN A 12 6.95 -10.71 -21.56
C ASN A 12 7.19 -12.09 -20.95
N GLU A 13 6.28 -13.02 -21.17
CA GLU A 13 6.47 -14.44 -20.88
C GLU A 13 7.16 -15.09 -22.08
N THR A 14 8.34 -15.67 -21.90
CA THR A 14 9.09 -16.37 -22.94
C THR A 14 8.54 -17.79 -23.16
N GLU A 15 8.93 -18.45 -24.26
CA GLU A 15 8.60 -19.86 -24.53
C GLU A 15 9.08 -20.79 -23.40
N SER A 16 10.18 -20.45 -22.74
CA SER A 16 10.72 -21.16 -21.56
C SER A 16 10.02 -20.81 -20.26
N LYS A 17 8.90 -20.06 -20.28
CA LYS A 17 8.13 -19.58 -19.12
C LYS A 17 8.93 -18.69 -18.17
N GLN A 18 9.94 -18.01 -18.67
CA GLN A 18 10.64 -16.96 -17.94
C GLN A 18 9.97 -15.60 -18.21
N PHE A 19 10.10 -14.67 -17.28
CA PHE A 19 9.52 -13.34 -17.40
C PHE A 19 10.64 -12.32 -17.58
N VAL A 20 10.65 -11.68 -18.75
CA VAL A 20 11.64 -10.68 -19.14
C VAL A 20 11.00 -9.32 -19.14
N ARG A 21 11.65 -8.34 -18.57
CA ARG A 21 11.19 -6.97 -18.38
C ARG A 21 12.06 -6.03 -19.18
N ASN A 22 11.46 -5.19 -20.00
CA ASN A 22 12.17 -4.19 -20.79
C ASN A 22 11.39 -2.88 -20.79
N VAL A 23 12.09 -1.76 -20.76
CA VAL A 23 11.51 -0.47 -21.13
C VAL A 23 11.43 -0.41 -22.65
N VAL A 24 10.23 -0.20 -23.18
CA VAL A 24 9.96 -0.16 -24.61
C VAL A 24 9.08 1.03 -24.98
N GLU A 25 9.14 1.46 -26.24
CA GLU A 25 8.15 2.39 -26.80
C GLU A 25 6.85 1.67 -27.12
N ARG A 26 5.73 2.28 -26.75
CA ARG A 26 4.36 1.83 -27.04
C ARG A 26 3.56 2.97 -27.65
N GLU A 27 2.51 2.65 -28.35
CA GLU A 27 1.55 3.63 -28.87
C GLU A 27 0.38 3.81 -27.89
N VAL A 28 -0.12 5.03 -27.70
CA VAL A 28 -1.30 5.32 -26.87
C VAL A 28 -2.53 4.53 -27.38
N SER A 29 -2.60 4.26 -28.67
CA SER A 29 -3.65 3.42 -29.29
C SER A 29 -3.61 1.96 -28.84
N SER A 30 -2.50 1.48 -28.27
CA SER A 30 -2.35 0.11 -27.73
C SER A 30 -2.85 -0.03 -26.28
N LEU A 31 -3.20 1.07 -25.62
CA LEU A 31 -3.78 1.04 -24.29
C LEU A 31 -5.19 0.43 -24.33
N PRO A 32 -5.63 -0.21 -23.23
CA PRO A 32 -6.98 -0.77 -23.15
C PRO A 32 -8.06 0.30 -23.28
N GLU A 33 -9.31 -0.11 -23.45
CA GLU A 33 -10.47 0.78 -23.43
C GLU A 33 -10.61 1.44 -22.04
N GLY A 34 -11.12 2.68 -22.03
CA GLY A 34 -11.38 3.46 -20.82
C GLY A 34 -11.70 4.91 -21.18
N ASP A 35 -12.47 5.56 -20.30
CA ASP A 35 -13.05 6.87 -20.53
C ASP A 35 -12.03 8.00 -20.43
N VAL A 36 -10.92 7.77 -19.70
CA VAL A 36 -9.95 8.82 -19.38
C VAL A 36 -8.53 8.38 -19.70
N LEU A 37 -7.83 9.19 -20.49
CA LEU A 37 -6.39 9.07 -20.76
C LEU A 37 -5.63 10.01 -19.84
N ILE A 38 -4.66 9.48 -19.11
CA ILE A 38 -3.84 10.20 -18.15
C ILE A 38 -2.37 10.12 -18.58
N GLN A 39 -1.70 11.26 -18.63
CA GLN A 39 -0.24 11.33 -18.67
C GLN A 39 0.29 11.15 -17.25
N VAL A 40 0.97 10.04 -17.01
CA VAL A 40 1.53 9.69 -15.70
C VAL A 40 2.82 10.49 -15.48
N HIS A 41 2.88 11.19 -14.36
CA HIS A 41 4.08 11.91 -13.94
C HIS A 41 4.86 11.12 -12.89
N TYR A 42 4.14 10.45 -12.00
CA TYR A 42 4.72 9.62 -10.94
C TYR A 42 3.90 8.35 -10.73
N SER A 43 4.60 7.30 -10.36
CA SER A 43 4.04 6.03 -9.90
C SER A 43 4.71 5.64 -8.58
N SER A 44 4.31 4.52 -7.98
CA SER A 44 4.98 3.99 -6.80
C SER A 44 5.12 2.48 -6.83
N LEU A 45 6.20 1.97 -6.26
CA LEU A 45 6.48 0.53 -6.23
C LEU A 45 5.77 -0.14 -5.06
N ASN A 46 5.07 -1.22 -5.35
CA ASN A 46 4.42 -2.08 -4.38
C ASN A 46 4.84 -3.55 -4.56
N TYR A 47 4.68 -4.35 -3.52
CA TYR A 47 4.99 -5.79 -3.55
C TYR A 47 4.23 -6.51 -4.68
N LYS A 48 2.98 -6.09 -4.92
CA LYS A 48 2.12 -6.63 -5.98
C LYS A 48 2.68 -6.39 -7.38
N ASP A 49 3.33 -5.26 -7.62
CA ASP A 49 3.97 -4.95 -8.91
C ASP A 49 5.11 -5.91 -9.20
N ALA A 50 5.91 -6.22 -8.18
CA ALA A 50 7.01 -7.18 -8.31
C ALA A 50 6.49 -8.61 -8.55
N LEU A 51 5.37 -9.00 -7.93
CA LEU A 51 4.69 -10.26 -8.23
C LEU A 51 4.20 -10.31 -9.69
N SER A 52 3.59 -9.22 -10.19
CA SER A 52 3.20 -9.08 -11.59
C SER A 52 4.42 -9.18 -12.51
N ALA A 53 5.48 -8.44 -12.22
CA ALA A 53 6.71 -8.40 -13.01
C ALA A 53 7.50 -9.74 -13.03
N THR A 54 7.21 -10.65 -12.12
CA THR A 54 7.85 -11.97 -12.03
C THR A 54 6.94 -13.14 -12.37
N GLY A 55 5.74 -12.87 -12.90
CA GLY A 55 4.88 -13.90 -13.49
C GLY A 55 3.92 -14.57 -12.53
N ASN A 56 3.61 -13.95 -11.39
CA ASN A 56 2.61 -14.48 -10.48
C ASN A 56 1.21 -14.40 -11.10
N LYS A 57 0.67 -15.54 -11.53
CA LYS A 57 -0.65 -15.65 -12.21
C LYS A 57 -1.83 -15.30 -11.28
N GLY A 58 -1.63 -15.25 -9.98
CA GLY A 58 -2.62 -14.75 -9.03
C GLY A 58 -2.77 -13.21 -9.07
N VAL A 59 -1.78 -12.51 -9.66
CA VAL A 59 -1.80 -11.05 -9.84
C VAL A 59 -2.07 -10.70 -11.30
N THR A 60 -1.27 -11.20 -12.24
CA THR A 60 -1.40 -10.92 -13.68
C THR A 60 -1.58 -12.21 -14.45
N ARG A 61 -2.69 -12.32 -15.16
CA ARG A 61 -3.09 -13.56 -15.84
C ARG A 61 -2.45 -13.72 -17.21
N THR A 62 -2.31 -12.62 -17.95
CA THR A 62 -1.86 -12.60 -19.35
C THR A 62 -0.69 -11.66 -19.55
N TYR A 63 0.22 -12.05 -20.46
CA TYR A 63 1.36 -11.27 -20.90
C TYR A 63 1.36 -11.18 -22.43
N PRO A 64 1.93 -10.12 -23.06
CA PRO A 64 2.71 -9.05 -22.44
C PRO A 64 1.87 -8.11 -21.57
N HIS A 65 2.50 -7.54 -20.50
CA HIS A 65 1.81 -6.68 -19.53
C HIS A 65 2.71 -5.56 -19.03
N THR A 66 2.11 -4.41 -18.69
CA THR A 66 2.75 -3.28 -17.99
C THR A 66 2.25 -3.24 -16.56
N PRO A 67 3.11 -3.53 -15.54
CA PRO A 67 2.74 -3.42 -14.13
C PRO A 67 2.58 -1.97 -13.66
N GLY A 68 2.33 -1.81 -12.35
CA GLY A 68 2.19 -0.52 -11.67
C GLY A 68 0.75 -0.29 -11.22
N ILE A 69 0.44 -0.64 -9.96
CA ILE A 69 -0.92 -0.50 -9.40
C ILE A 69 -1.24 0.91 -8.93
N ASP A 70 -0.29 1.85 -9.06
CA ASP A 70 -0.40 3.25 -8.68
C ASP A 70 -0.02 4.16 -9.83
N ALA A 71 -0.72 5.27 -9.99
CA ALA A 71 -0.38 6.34 -10.91
C ALA A 71 -0.89 7.69 -10.40
N ALA A 72 -0.11 8.75 -10.64
CA ALA A 72 -0.52 10.13 -10.47
C ALA A 72 -0.07 10.94 -11.69
N GLY A 73 -0.96 11.77 -12.22
CA GLY A 73 -0.69 12.49 -13.44
C GLY A 73 -1.77 13.49 -13.81
N GLU A 74 -1.72 13.93 -15.05
CA GLU A 74 -2.64 14.91 -15.61
C GLU A 74 -3.53 14.26 -16.68
N VAL A 75 -4.80 14.59 -16.66
CA VAL A 75 -5.78 14.12 -17.65
C VAL A 75 -5.54 14.81 -18.99
N VAL A 76 -5.31 14.04 -20.04
CA VAL A 76 -5.08 14.56 -21.42
C VAL A 76 -6.25 14.31 -22.36
N SER A 77 -7.16 13.38 -22.00
CA SER A 77 -8.43 13.17 -22.70
C SER A 77 -9.45 12.58 -21.73
N SER A 78 -10.71 13.00 -21.84
CA SER A 78 -11.84 12.48 -21.05
C SER A 78 -13.12 12.49 -21.89
N GLU A 79 -13.90 11.42 -21.82
CA GLU A 79 -15.20 11.30 -22.49
C GLU A 79 -16.36 11.79 -21.58
N GLY A 80 -16.11 11.97 -20.26
CA GLY A 80 -17.08 12.37 -19.28
C GLY A 80 -17.04 13.84 -18.90
N GLU A 81 -18.04 14.30 -18.13
CA GLU A 81 -18.14 15.67 -17.65
C GLU A 81 -17.49 15.90 -16.27
N THR A 82 -17.30 14.82 -15.49
CA THR A 82 -16.83 14.90 -14.09
C THR A 82 -15.33 15.11 -13.99
N ILE A 83 -14.56 14.45 -14.86
CA ILE A 83 -13.10 14.55 -14.94
C ILE A 83 -12.75 15.28 -16.22
N LYS A 84 -11.96 16.34 -16.13
CA LYS A 84 -11.65 17.26 -17.25
C LYS A 84 -10.19 17.18 -17.65
N VAL A 85 -9.92 17.52 -18.91
CA VAL A 85 -8.55 17.72 -19.40
C VAL A 85 -7.86 18.81 -18.56
N GLY A 86 -6.63 18.50 -18.10
CA GLY A 86 -5.84 19.36 -17.21
C GLY A 86 -6.02 19.05 -15.72
N ASP A 87 -7.02 18.21 -15.33
CA ASP A 87 -7.16 17.81 -13.94
C ASP A 87 -5.97 16.95 -13.50
N GLN A 88 -5.43 17.25 -12.32
CA GLN A 88 -4.46 16.40 -11.64
C GLN A 88 -5.18 15.32 -10.85
N VAL A 89 -4.75 14.07 -11.04
CA VAL A 89 -5.49 12.91 -10.56
C VAL A 89 -4.59 11.80 -10.00
N ILE A 90 -5.19 10.96 -9.17
CA ILE A 90 -4.62 9.74 -8.59
C ILE A 90 -5.45 8.55 -9.04
N VAL A 91 -4.78 7.47 -9.42
CA VAL A 91 -5.39 6.15 -9.64
C VAL A 91 -4.62 5.12 -8.84
N THR A 92 -5.29 4.44 -7.92
CA THR A 92 -4.69 3.37 -7.10
C THR A 92 -5.68 2.21 -6.94
N GLY A 93 -5.18 0.99 -7.03
CA GLY A 93 -6.02 -0.21 -6.86
C GLY A 93 -6.85 -0.56 -8.09
N TYR A 94 -8.06 -1.10 -7.86
CA TYR A 94 -8.88 -1.73 -8.89
C TYR A 94 -8.09 -2.78 -9.68
N ASP A 95 -8.16 -2.76 -11.02
CA ASP A 95 -7.40 -3.69 -11.87
C ASP A 95 -6.15 -3.05 -12.51
N LEU A 96 -5.80 -1.81 -12.14
CA LEU A 96 -4.63 -1.11 -12.65
C LEU A 96 -3.36 -1.92 -12.35
N GLY A 97 -2.52 -2.15 -13.36
CA GLY A 97 -1.26 -2.88 -13.22
C GLY A 97 -1.39 -4.38 -12.93
N MET A 98 -2.63 -4.91 -12.88
CA MET A 98 -2.90 -6.34 -12.68
C MET A 98 -3.25 -7.02 -14.03
N ASN A 99 -4.39 -6.69 -14.62
CA ASN A 99 -4.76 -7.13 -15.97
C ASN A 99 -5.02 -5.95 -16.92
N THR A 100 -5.10 -4.73 -16.38
CA THR A 100 -5.10 -3.46 -17.12
C THR A 100 -3.71 -2.87 -17.09
N SER A 101 -3.22 -2.30 -18.20
CA SER A 101 -1.90 -1.65 -18.28
C SER A 101 -1.73 -0.62 -17.16
N GLY A 102 -0.65 -0.76 -16.39
CA GLY A 102 -0.43 -0.04 -15.14
C GLY A 102 0.44 1.20 -15.26
N GLY A 103 0.72 1.78 -14.10
CA GLY A 103 1.40 3.05 -13.92
C GLY A 103 2.91 3.04 -14.18
N PHE A 104 3.52 1.90 -14.57
CA PHE A 104 4.92 1.88 -15.03
C PHE A 104 5.00 2.14 -16.54
N GLY A 105 4.25 3.12 -16.99
CA GLY A 105 4.24 3.69 -18.32
C GLY A 105 3.82 5.15 -18.27
N GLU A 106 4.33 5.95 -19.20
CA GLU A 106 4.07 7.40 -19.25
C GLU A 106 2.61 7.76 -19.55
N TYR A 107 1.79 6.79 -19.98
CA TYR A 107 0.34 6.94 -20.17
C TYR A 107 -0.41 5.72 -19.66
N ILE A 108 -1.58 5.97 -19.06
CA ILE A 108 -2.58 4.95 -18.75
C ILE A 108 -3.94 5.39 -19.29
N ARG A 109 -4.81 4.41 -19.60
CA ARG A 109 -6.22 4.67 -19.90
C ARG A 109 -7.07 3.84 -18.97
N VAL A 110 -7.99 4.50 -18.26
CA VAL A 110 -8.78 3.90 -17.17
C VAL A 110 -10.22 4.39 -17.19
N PRO A 111 -11.16 3.64 -16.58
CA PRO A 111 -12.50 4.14 -16.29
C PRO A 111 -12.47 5.37 -15.37
N ALA A 112 -13.33 6.35 -15.61
CA ALA A 112 -13.46 7.54 -14.77
C ALA A 112 -13.78 7.21 -13.29
N SER A 113 -14.47 6.09 -13.05
CA SER A 113 -14.79 5.61 -11.70
C SER A 113 -13.61 5.18 -10.84
N TRP A 114 -12.42 5.00 -11.43
CA TRP A 114 -11.18 4.67 -10.70
C TRP A 114 -10.41 5.91 -10.23
N ILE A 115 -10.80 7.07 -10.71
CA ILE A 115 -10.05 8.31 -10.56
C ILE A 115 -10.45 9.04 -9.28
N ILE A 116 -9.45 9.48 -8.54
CA ILE A 116 -9.58 10.44 -7.44
C ILE A 116 -8.90 11.73 -7.89
N PRO A 117 -9.61 12.87 -7.91
CA PRO A 117 -8.98 14.16 -8.07
C PRO A 117 -7.89 14.35 -7.01
N LEU A 118 -6.75 14.91 -7.40
CA LEU A 118 -5.67 15.19 -6.45
C LEU A 118 -6.18 16.14 -5.37
N PRO A 119 -6.11 15.77 -4.07
CA PRO A 119 -6.57 16.65 -3.00
C PRO A 119 -5.77 17.95 -2.95
N GLU A 120 -6.42 19.04 -2.58
CA GLU A 120 -5.77 20.34 -2.37
C GLU A 120 -4.64 20.23 -1.32
N GLY A 121 -3.52 20.88 -1.59
CA GLY A 121 -2.35 20.88 -0.72
C GLY A 121 -1.38 19.70 -0.92
N MET A 122 -1.72 18.72 -1.76
CA MET A 122 -0.89 17.56 -2.08
C MET A 122 -0.34 17.67 -3.51
N SER A 123 0.92 17.38 -3.73
CA SER A 123 1.49 17.26 -5.07
C SER A 123 1.35 15.83 -5.63
N LEU A 124 1.44 15.68 -6.97
CA LEU A 124 1.45 14.36 -7.63
C LEU A 124 2.55 13.44 -7.06
N LYS A 125 3.73 13.99 -6.75
CA LYS A 125 4.82 13.23 -6.14
C LYS A 125 4.45 12.74 -4.75
N GLU A 126 3.95 13.62 -3.88
CA GLU A 126 3.54 13.28 -2.52
C GLU A 126 2.44 12.23 -2.51
N SER A 127 1.49 12.29 -3.44
CA SER A 127 0.46 11.26 -3.54
C SER A 127 1.05 9.87 -3.82
N MET A 128 2.14 9.77 -4.59
CA MET A 128 2.83 8.51 -4.87
C MET A 128 3.80 8.08 -3.77
N MET A 129 4.24 8.99 -2.91
CA MET A 129 4.93 8.61 -1.67
C MET A 129 4.00 7.81 -0.74
N TYR A 130 2.72 8.15 -0.72
CA TYR A 130 1.70 7.30 -0.09
C TYR A 130 1.37 6.09 -0.99
N GLY A 131 0.87 6.32 -2.19
CA GLY A 131 0.42 5.28 -3.11
C GLY A 131 -0.58 4.31 -2.46
N THR A 132 -0.70 3.12 -3.00
CA THR A 132 -1.54 2.04 -2.42
C THR A 132 -1.09 1.67 -1.00
N ALA A 133 0.21 1.66 -0.70
CA ALA A 133 0.69 1.29 0.63
C ALA A 133 0.28 2.32 1.69
N GLY A 134 0.45 3.62 1.41
CA GLY A 134 0.02 4.68 2.31
C GLY A 134 -1.50 4.76 2.46
N PHE A 135 -2.22 4.60 1.36
CA PHE A 135 -3.68 4.49 1.38
C PHE A 135 -4.16 3.31 2.23
N THR A 136 -3.52 2.14 2.12
CA THR A 136 -3.84 0.95 2.93
C THR A 136 -3.58 1.20 4.41
N ALA A 137 -2.47 1.86 4.75
CA ALA A 137 -2.15 2.25 6.13
C ALA A 137 -3.22 3.21 6.68
N ALA A 138 -3.55 4.25 5.93
CA ALA A 138 -4.56 5.23 6.31
C ALA A 138 -5.95 4.60 6.47
N LEU A 139 -6.36 3.73 5.55
CA LEU A 139 -7.62 2.98 5.65
C LEU A 139 -7.65 2.05 6.88
N SER A 140 -6.48 1.47 7.25
CA SER A 140 -6.35 0.67 8.47
C SER A 140 -6.58 1.53 9.73
N VAL A 141 -5.95 2.71 9.78
CA VAL A 141 -6.16 3.68 10.87
C VAL A 141 -7.59 4.19 10.89
N TYR A 142 -8.16 4.54 9.74
CA TYR A 142 -9.55 5.00 9.60
C TYR A 142 -10.54 3.99 10.19
N LYS A 143 -10.40 2.72 9.83
CA LYS A 143 -11.25 1.64 10.36
C LYS A 143 -10.99 1.36 11.84
N LEU A 144 -9.74 1.46 12.31
CA LEU A 144 -9.38 1.27 13.71
C LEU A 144 -10.06 2.32 14.60
N ILE A 145 -9.99 3.60 14.20
CA ILE A 145 -10.66 4.71 14.89
C ILE A 145 -12.18 4.57 14.78
N GLY A 146 -12.69 4.22 13.60
CA GLY A 146 -14.12 3.94 13.39
C GLY A 146 -14.67 2.80 14.25
N ALA A 147 -13.81 1.85 14.66
CA ALA A 147 -14.14 0.80 15.62
C ALA A 147 -14.07 1.28 17.09
N GLY A 148 -13.82 2.56 17.35
CA GLY A 148 -13.82 3.18 18.68
C GLY A 148 -12.46 3.14 19.39
N ILE A 149 -11.36 2.75 18.74
CA ILE A 149 -10.04 2.76 19.35
C ILE A 149 -9.52 4.20 19.44
N ALA A 150 -9.16 4.60 20.65
CA ALA A 150 -8.68 5.94 20.97
C ALA A 150 -7.31 5.90 21.70
N PRO A 151 -6.51 6.96 21.65
CA PRO A 151 -5.19 7.03 22.29
C PRO A 151 -5.20 6.73 23.80
N SER A 152 -6.30 7.06 24.50
CA SER A 152 -6.45 6.81 25.95
C SER A 152 -6.61 5.32 26.31
N MET A 153 -6.88 4.43 25.35
CA MET A 153 -7.09 3.01 25.61
C MET A 153 -5.78 2.23 25.76
N GLY A 154 -4.66 2.80 25.34
CA GLY A 154 -3.32 2.24 25.47
C GLY A 154 -2.59 2.07 24.14
N ASP A 155 -1.59 1.20 24.15
CA ASP A 155 -0.67 1.04 23.04
C ASP A 155 -1.33 0.38 21.80
N VAL A 156 -0.92 0.82 20.61
CA VAL A 156 -1.28 0.23 19.32
C VAL A 156 -0.04 -0.43 18.71
N LEU A 157 -0.17 -1.69 18.37
CA LEU A 157 0.89 -2.46 17.70
C LEU A 157 0.79 -2.29 16.18
N VAL A 158 1.93 -2.10 15.52
CA VAL A 158 2.05 -2.16 14.06
C VAL A 158 3.03 -3.27 13.70
N THR A 159 2.57 -4.34 13.03
CA THR A 159 3.45 -5.39 12.53
C THR A 159 4.06 -5.01 11.19
N GLY A 160 5.26 -5.49 10.87
CA GLY A 160 5.95 -5.10 9.64
C GLY A 160 6.22 -3.59 9.55
N ALA A 161 6.51 -2.96 10.69
CA ALA A 161 6.56 -1.52 10.87
C ALA A 161 7.54 -0.79 9.93
N THR A 162 8.61 -1.43 9.47
CA THR A 162 9.59 -0.85 8.53
C THR A 162 9.20 -0.96 7.05
N GLY A 163 8.09 -1.65 6.74
CA GLY A 163 7.57 -1.77 5.38
C GLY A 163 6.76 -0.54 4.94
N GLY A 164 6.42 -0.49 3.64
CA GLY A 164 5.70 0.65 3.06
C GLY A 164 4.35 0.97 3.72
N VAL A 165 3.58 -0.04 4.14
CA VAL A 165 2.32 0.15 4.88
C VAL A 165 2.61 0.47 6.34
N GLY A 166 3.48 -0.32 6.98
CA GLY A 166 3.74 -0.20 8.42
C GLY A 166 4.34 1.14 8.82
N SER A 167 5.31 1.67 8.06
CA SER A 167 5.93 2.95 8.36
C SER A 167 4.95 4.13 8.28
N VAL A 168 4.05 4.10 7.29
CA VAL A 168 2.99 5.12 7.18
C VAL A 168 1.98 4.98 8.32
N ALA A 169 1.60 3.75 8.70
CA ALA A 169 0.70 3.51 9.83
C ALA A 169 1.28 4.03 11.15
N VAL A 170 2.58 3.76 11.42
CA VAL A 170 3.30 4.31 12.58
C VAL A 170 3.21 5.84 12.59
N SER A 171 3.51 6.47 11.47
CA SER A 171 3.52 7.92 11.30
C SER A 171 2.14 8.54 11.56
N ILE A 172 1.06 8.02 10.96
CA ILE A 172 -0.30 8.53 11.14
C ILE A 172 -0.76 8.34 12.58
N LEU A 173 -0.61 7.14 13.15
CA LEU A 173 -1.01 6.85 14.53
C LEU A 173 -0.29 7.76 15.54
N SER A 174 1.01 7.96 15.37
CA SER A 174 1.80 8.86 16.23
C SER A 174 1.28 10.29 16.15
N LYS A 175 1.02 10.80 14.95
CA LYS A 175 0.46 12.15 14.76
C LYS A 175 -0.90 12.33 15.42
N LEU A 176 -1.70 11.27 15.48
CA LEU A 176 -3.00 11.22 16.15
C LEU A 176 -2.90 11.00 17.67
N GLY A 177 -1.69 10.98 18.22
CA GLY A 177 -1.45 10.89 19.66
C GLY A 177 -1.50 9.47 20.23
N PHE A 178 -1.51 8.43 19.39
CA PHE A 178 -1.41 7.04 19.86
C PHE A 178 0.00 6.71 20.34
N ASN A 179 0.11 5.88 21.36
CA ASN A 179 1.36 5.20 21.71
C ASN A 179 1.58 4.03 20.75
N VAL A 180 2.53 4.15 19.85
CA VAL A 180 2.78 3.14 18.80
C VAL A 180 3.93 2.23 19.20
N VAL A 181 3.69 0.92 19.13
CA VAL A 181 4.72 -0.12 19.22
C VAL A 181 4.96 -0.69 17.83
N GLY A 182 6.14 -0.46 17.26
CA GLY A 182 6.51 -0.97 15.95
C GLY A 182 7.21 -2.32 16.06
N ALA A 183 6.66 -3.37 15.43
CA ALA A 183 7.31 -4.68 15.36
C ALA A 183 8.00 -4.88 14.02
N THR A 184 9.30 -5.20 14.04
CA THR A 184 10.11 -5.39 12.83
C THR A 184 11.14 -6.51 12.99
N GLY A 185 11.59 -7.08 11.87
CA GLY A 185 12.77 -7.94 11.83
C GLY A 185 14.06 -7.19 11.50
N LYS A 186 13.98 -5.87 11.25
CA LYS A 186 15.09 -4.99 10.84
C LYS A 186 15.37 -4.03 11.99
N MET A 187 16.02 -4.50 13.05
CA MET A 187 16.31 -3.67 14.23
C MET A 187 17.30 -2.54 13.92
N GLU A 188 18.08 -2.66 12.87
CA GLU A 188 18.91 -1.58 12.33
C GLU A 188 18.10 -0.36 11.87
N GLU A 189 16.80 -0.49 11.66
CA GLU A 189 15.86 0.59 11.28
C GLU A 189 15.07 1.14 12.48
N GLU A 190 15.44 0.81 13.71
CA GLU A 190 14.77 1.30 14.92
C GLU A 190 14.74 2.84 14.97
N GLU A 191 15.86 3.49 14.64
CA GLU A 191 15.94 4.96 14.64
C GLU A 191 14.93 5.59 13.68
N MET A 192 14.73 5.00 12.48
CA MET A 192 13.71 5.45 11.53
C MET A 192 12.31 5.38 12.16
N LEU A 193 11.97 4.27 12.80
CA LEU A 193 10.65 4.10 13.41
C LEU A 193 10.42 5.08 14.58
N ILE A 194 11.45 5.34 15.39
CA ILE A 194 11.38 6.34 16.48
C ILE A 194 11.17 7.74 15.90
N ARG A 195 11.87 8.11 14.82
CA ARG A 195 11.66 9.41 14.15
C ARG A 195 10.27 9.52 13.53
N LEU A 196 9.70 8.44 13.01
CA LEU A 196 8.32 8.41 12.56
C LEU A 196 7.30 8.44 13.69
N GLY A 197 7.76 8.36 14.95
CA GLY A 197 6.98 8.55 16.16
C GLY A 197 6.60 7.25 16.87
N ALA A 198 7.22 6.10 16.56
CA ALA A 198 7.08 4.92 17.39
C ALA A 198 7.62 5.21 18.79
N LYS A 199 6.85 4.87 19.83
CA LYS A 199 7.28 4.98 21.22
C LYS A 199 8.19 3.86 21.65
N GLN A 200 8.02 2.70 21.02
CA GLN A 200 8.80 1.50 21.26
C GLN A 200 8.94 0.72 19.96
N VAL A 201 10.08 0.08 19.78
CA VAL A 201 10.32 -0.89 18.71
C VAL A 201 10.63 -2.24 19.34
N ILE A 202 10.01 -3.31 18.84
CA ILE A 202 10.22 -4.67 19.29
C ILE A 202 10.67 -5.55 18.13
N HIS A 203 11.45 -6.58 18.43
CA HIS A 203 11.79 -7.56 17.41
C HIS A 203 10.59 -8.45 17.10
N ARG A 204 10.36 -8.76 15.83
CA ARG A 204 9.20 -9.55 15.37
C ARG A 204 9.05 -10.91 16.06
N THR A 205 10.13 -11.50 16.59
CA THR A 205 10.07 -12.78 17.32
C THR A 205 9.32 -12.69 18.65
N GLU A 206 9.13 -11.49 19.21
CA GLU A 206 8.30 -11.28 20.39
C GLU A 206 6.80 -11.51 20.10
N LEU A 207 6.42 -11.54 18.81
CA LEU A 207 5.08 -11.86 18.34
C LEU A 207 4.98 -13.31 17.82
N ASN A 208 5.79 -14.23 18.35
CA ASN A 208 5.74 -15.65 18.02
C ASN A 208 5.37 -16.45 19.28
N ASP A 209 4.07 -16.60 19.54
CA ASP A 209 3.59 -17.40 20.67
C ASP A 209 3.49 -18.88 20.32
N GLU A 210 4.34 -19.69 20.92
CA GLU A 210 4.35 -21.16 20.81
C GLU A 210 3.71 -21.87 22.04
N SER A 211 3.09 -21.12 22.95
CA SER A 211 2.55 -21.67 24.20
C SER A 211 1.30 -22.55 24.02
N GLY A 212 0.68 -22.51 22.84
CA GLY A 212 -0.60 -23.19 22.57
C GLY A 212 -1.80 -22.59 23.31
N ARG A 213 -1.63 -21.50 24.07
CA ARG A 213 -2.71 -20.84 24.81
C ARG A 213 -3.65 -20.14 23.84
N PRO A 214 -4.98 -20.23 24.04
CA PRO A 214 -5.93 -19.54 23.17
C PRO A 214 -5.95 -18.01 23.38
N MET A 215 -5.46 -17.52 24.53
CA MET A 215 -5.33 -16.11 24.88
C MET A 215 -4.07 -15.86 25.71
N LEU A 216 -3.47 -14.68 25.52
CA LEU A 216 -2.35 -14.19 26.30
C LEU A 216 -2.77 -12.97 27.14
N LYS A 217 -1.85 -12.34 27.88
CA LYS A 217 -2.10 -11.08 28.58
C LYS A 217 -2.52 -10.02 27.56
N GLY A 218 -3.61 -9.31 27.81
CA GLY A 218 -4.03 -8.16 27.00
C GLY A 218 -3.07 -7.00 27.14
N ILE A 219 -2.40 -6.61 26.07
CA ILE A 219 -1.35 -5.59 26.04
C ILE A 219 -1.78 -4.43 25.17
N TYR A 220 -2.27 -4.69 23.94
CA TYR A 220 -2.55 -3.71 22.94
C TYR A 220 -4.04 -3.34 22.88
N ALA A 221 -4.35 -2.04 22.79
CA ALA A 221 -5.71 -1.57 22.54
C ALA A 221 -6.13 -1.81 21.09
N GLY A 222 -5.19 -1.70 20.16
CA GLY A 222 -5.40 -1.96 18.74
C GLY A 222 -4.17 -2.54 18.08
N VAL A 223 -4.36 -3.13 16.89
CA VAL A 223 -3.28 -3.66 16.07
C VAL A 223 -3.53 -3.31 14.61
N ILE A 224 -2.48 -2.85 13.92
CA ILE A 224 -2.44 -2.80 12.45
C ILE A 224 -1.49 -3.90 12.00
N ASP A 225 -2.06 -4.97 11.45
CA ASP A 225 -1.29 -6.08 10.92
C ASP A 225 -1.06 -5.95 9.42
N THR A 226 0.23 -5.97 9.05
CA THR A 226 0.68 -5.88 7.64
C THR A 226 1.38 -7.15 7.16
N VAL A 227 1.39 -8.21 7.96
CA VAL A 227 2.20 -9.41 7.66
C VAL A 227 1.44 -10.73 7.69
N GLY A 228 0.37 -10.85 8.45
CA GLY A 228 -0.41 -12.09 8.60
C GLY A 228 0.29 -13.21 9.40
N GLY A 229 -0.16 -14.46 9.20
CA GLY A 229 0.43 -15.66 9.79
C GLY A 229 0.52 -15.62 11.32
N HIS A 230 1.55 -16.26 11.89
CA HIS A 230 1.75 -16.38 13.35
C HIS A 230 1.81 -15.05 14.10
N MET A 231 2.29 -13.98 13.45
CA MET A 231 2.28 -12.65 14.10
C MET A 231 0.86 -12.12 14.28
N LEU A 232 -0.01 -12.28 13.31
CA LEU A 232 -1.43 -11.95 13.45
C LEU A 232 -2.12 -12.82 14.51
N GLU A 233 -1.82 -14.13 14.55
CA GLU A 233 -2.35 -15.05 15.57
C GLU A 233 -1.97 -14.61 16.99
N THR A 234 -0.69 -14.28 17.19
CA THR A 234 -0.19 -13.78 18.47
C THR A 234 -0.79 -12.41 18.81
N ALA A 235 -0.91 -11.52 17.83
CA ALA A 235 -1.53 -10.22 18.01
C ALA A 235 -2.98 -10.35 18.53
N LEU A 236 -3.80 -11.20 17.89
CA LEU A 236 -5.18 -11.47 18.33
C LEU A 236 -5.27 -11.94 19.79
N LYS A 237 -4.33 -12.80 20.23
CA LYS A 237 -4.26 -13.28 21.60
C LYS A 237 -3.90 -12.21 22.63
N THR A 238 -3.20 -11.11 22.19
CA THR A 238 -2.66 -10.06 23.05
C THR A 238 -3.50 -8.77 23.07
N VAL A 239 -4.60 -8.71 22.34
CA VAL A 239 -5.48 -7.55 22.33
C VAL A 239 -6.28 -7.46 23.62
N LYS A 240 -6.45 -6.25 24.15
CA LYS A 240 -7.26 -5.93 25.32
C LYS A 240 -8.74 -6.12 25.06
N TYR A 241 -9.54 -6.08 26.13
CA TYR A 241 -11.02 -6.09 26.03
C TYR A 241 -11.52 -4.94 25.18
N GLY A 242 -12.41 -5.23 24.23
CA GLY A 242 -12.99 -4.25 23.30
C GLY A 242 -12.01 -3.72 22.23
N GLY A 243 -10.82 -4.31 22.11
CA GLY A 243 -9.85 -3.85 21.15
C GLY A 243 -10.12 -4.30 19.71
N CYS A 244 -9.36 -3.78 18.77
CA CYS A 244 -9.56 -4.03 17.34
C CYS A 244 -8.23 -4.33 16.64
N VAL A 245 -8.27 -5.26 15.71
CA VAL A 245 -7.17 -5.62 14.81
C VAL A 245 -7.60 -5.33 13.37
N THR A 246 -6.80 -4.59 12.63
CA THR A 246 -6.94 -4.49 11.16
C THR A 246 -5.87 -5.32 10.50
N THR A 247 -6.18 -6.03 9.39
CA THR A 247 -5.22 -6.86 8.67
C THR A 247 -5.29 -6.61 7.17
N CYS A 248 -4.11 -6.46 6.53
CA CYS A 248 -3.98 -6.17 5.10
C CYS A 248 -2.86 -6.96 4.41
N GLY A 249 -2.01 -7.67 5.14
CA GLY A 249 -0.83 -8.35 4.60
C GLY A 249 -0.81 -9.85 4.85
N ASN A 250 0.01 -10.55 4.06
CA ASN A 250 0.18 -12.01 4.14
C ASN A 250 1.61 -12.49 3.89
N VAL A 251 2.61 -11.58 4.01
CA VAL A 251 4.00 -11.93 3.73
C VAL A 251 4.61 -12.94 4.71
N ALA A 252 4.05 -13.05 5.93
CA ALA A 252 4.43 -14.07 6.92
C ALA A 252 3.57 -15.34 6.83
N GLY A 253 2.50 -15.33 6.04
CA GLY A 253 1.59 -16.45 5.81
C GLY A 253 0.17 -15.97 5.54
N GLN A 254 -0.57 -16.76 4.77
CA GLN A 254 -1.97 -16.48 4.43
C GLN A 254 -2.95 -17.19 5.37
N GLU A 255 -2.48 -18.18 6.12
CA GLU A 255 -3.31 -18.95 7.05
C GLU A 255 -3.43 -18.21 8.38
N LEU A 256 -4.56 -18.35 9.03
CA LEU A 256 -4.86 -17.81 10.35
C LEU A 256 -5.40 -18.94 11.25
N GLN A 257 -4.58 -19.39 12.19
CA GLN A 257 -4.97 -20.38 13.19
C GLN A 257 -5.37 -19.69 14.50
N THR A 258 -6.64 -19.63 14.80
CA THR A 258 -7.14 -18.96 16.00
C THR A 258 -8.34 -19.70 16.58
N THR A 259 -8.76 -19.30 17.77
CA THR A 259 -9.96 -19.78 18.43
C THR A 259 -10.99 -18.65 18.55
N VAL A 260 -12.22 -18.97 18.92
CA VAL A 260 -13.25 -17.95 19.16
C VAL A 260 -13.04 -17.16 20.46
N TYR A 261 -12.16 -17.63 21.37
CA TYR A 261 -12.01 -17.06 22.71
C TYR A 261 -11.63 -15.56 22.72
N PRO A 262 -10.67 -15.08 21.94
CA PRO A 262 -10.38 -13.64 21.89
C PRO A 262 -11.64 -12.82 21.57
N PHE A 263 -12.46 -13.30 20.66
CA PHE A 263 -13.67 -12.62 20.20
C PHE A 263 -14.77 -12.63 21.25
N ILE A 264 -15.13 -13.81 21.79
CA ILE A 264 -16.28 -13.92 22.71
C ILE A 264 -15.95 -13.51 24.16
N LEU A 265 -14.69 -13.64 24.61
CA LEU A 265 -14.31 -13.34 26.00
C LEU A 265 -13.72 -11.92 26.17
N ARG A 266 -13.22 -11.31 25.07
CA ARG A 266 -12.70 -9.93 25.08
C ARG A 266 -13.45 -8.99 24.15
N GLY A 267 -14.40 -9.50 23.36
CA GLY A 267 -15.16 -8.66 22.44
C GLY A 267 -14.29 -7.97 21.39
N ILE A 268 -13.15 -8.57 21.00
CA ILE A 268 -12.27 -7.97 19.99
C ILE A 268 -12.89 -8.06 18.61
N SER A 269 -12.47 -7.15 17.73
CA SER A 269 -12.82 -7.17 16.30
C SER A 269 -11.59 -7.47 15.45
N LEU A 270 -11.76 -8.23 14.36
CA LEU A 270 -10.79 -8.39 13.28
C LEU A 270 -11.40 -7.83 12.01
N LEU A 271 -10.78 -6.78 11.45
CA LEU A 271 -11.26 -6.05 10.29
C LEU A 271 -10.31 -6.25 9.10
N GLY A 272 -10.83 -6.78 8.00
CA GLY A 272 -10.11 -6.84 6.74
C GLY A 272 -9.98 -5.46 6.08
N ILE A 273 -8.84 -5.20 5.48
CA ILE A 273 -8.53 -3.96 4.77
C ILE A 273 -8.38 -4.28 3.28
N ASP A 274 -9.41 -3.99 2.53
CA ASP A 274 -9.36 -4.04 1.07
C ASP A 274 -9.17 -2.62 0.50
N SER A 275 -7.95 -2.31 0.11
CA SER A 275 -7.61 -1.07 -0.57
C SER A 275 -7.86 -1.11 -2.08
N VAL A 276 -8.13 -2.30 -2.65
CA VAL A 276 -8.31 -2.50 -4.10
C VAL A 276 -9.72 -2.09 -4.51
N GLN A 277 -10.74 -2.62 -3.85
CA GLN A 277 -12.17 -2.36 -4.15
C GLN A 277 -12.82 -1.41 -3.13
N CYS A 278 -12.02 -0.64 -2.41
CA CYS A 278 -12.53 0.33 -1.45
C CYS A 278 -13.54 1.29 -2.13
N PRO A 279 -14.74 1.50 -1.56
CA PRO A 279 -15.73 2.42 -2.11
C PRO A 279 -15.16 3.82 -2.32
N VAL A 280 -15.55 4.47 -3.42
CA VAL A 280 -14.97 5.75 -3.87
C VAL A 280 -15.13 6.87 -2.82
N ASP A 281 -16.23 6.90 -2.09
CA ASP A 281 -16.45 7.94 -1.06
C ASP A 281 -15.48 7.78 0.11
N VAL A 282 -15.33 6.55 0.64
CA VAL A 282 -14.33 6.25 1.68
C VAL A 282 -12.90 6.51 1.16
N ARG A 283 -12.64 6.17 -0.10
CA ARG A 283 -11.34 6.42 -0.73
C ARG A 283 -11.04 7.92 -0.78
N ARG A 284 -12.01 8.74 -1.16
CA ARG A 284 -11.88 10.20 -1.19
C ARG A 284 -11.63 10.79 0.19
N ASP A 285 -12.38 10.35 1.19
CA ASP A 285 -12.21 10.79 2.58
C ASP A 285 -10.80 10.49 3.09
N VAL A 286 -10.31 9.27 2.86
CA VAL A 286 -8.96 8.85 3.29
C VAL A 286 -7.87 9.65 2.57
N TRP A 287 -7.99 9.90 1.26
CA TRP A 287 -7.04 10.74 0.53
C TRP A 287 -7.06 12.20 1.02
N THR A 288 -8.23 12.74 1.37
CA THR A 288 -8.35 14.07 1.97
C THR A 288 -7.65 14.15 3.32
N LEU A 289 -7.80 13.14 4.17
CA LEU A 289 -7.09 13.07 5.46
C LEU A 289 -5.57 12.97 5.27
N LEU A 290 -5.09 12.20 4.30
CA LEU A 290 -3.65 12.11 3.97
C LEU A 290 -3.08 13.44 3.47
N ALA A 291 -3.88 14.25 2.79
CA ALA A 291 -3.47 15.57 2.31
C ALA A 291 -3.58 16.68 3.39
N SER A 292 -4.13 16.39 4.56
CA SER A 292 -4.42 17.38 5.59
C SER A 292 -3.97 16.93 7.00
N GLU A 293 -4.89 16.43 7.80
CA GLU A 293 -4.65 16.11 9.20
C GLU A 293 -3.63 14.99 9.42
N TRP A 294 -3.51 14.05 8.47
CA TRP A 294 -2.63 12.88 8.55
C TRP A 294 -1.33 13.03 7.75
N GLU A 295 -1.14 14.19 7.10
CA GLU A 295 0.12 14.50 6.42
C GLU A 295 1.30 14.41 7.38
N ASN A 296 2.36 13.70 6.98
CA ASN A 296 3.62 13.70 7.72
C ASN A 296 4.82 13.86 6.77
N LYS A 297 5.44 15.04 6.86
CA LYS A 297 6.59 15.40 6.02
C LYS A 297 7.84 14.57 6.33
N GLU A 298 7.94 13.98 7.53
CA GLU A 298 9.06 13.09 7.88
C GLU A 298 9.10 11.85 6.98
N LEU A 299 7.94 11.37 6.49
CA LEU A 299 7.88 10.27 5.50
C LEU A 299 8.65 10.58 4.22
N LEU A 300 8.76 11.86 3.84
CA LEU A 300 9.48 12.29 2.65
C LEU A 300 10.96 11.90 2.70
N SER A 301 11.57 11.96 3.89
CA SER A 301 12.99 11.62 4.10
C SER A 301 13.29 10.12 3.95
N TYR A 302 12.24 9.28 3.99
CA TYR A 302 12.33 7.82 3.82
C TYR A 302 11.75 7.34 2.48
N THR A 303 11.64 8.26 1.52
CA THR A 303 11.20 7.96 0.16
C THR A 303 12.37 8.05 -0.81
N GLU A 304 12.61 6.98 -1.53
CA GLU A 304 13.57 6.93 -2.63
C GLU A 304 12.85 7.21 -3.95
N GLU A 305 13.49 7.94 -4.85
CA GLU A 305 13.02 8.15 -6.22
C GLU A 305 13.88 7.35 -7.19
N CYS A 306 13.26 6.73 -8.19
CA CYS A 306 13.94 6.02 -9.26
C CYS A 306 13.25 6.26 -10.62
N THR A 307 13.93 5.85 -11.70
CA THR A 307 13.40 5.86 -13.07
C THR A 307 12.80 4.50 -13.45
N LEU A 308 12.22 4.39 -14.65
CA LEU A 308 11.73 3.11 -15.17
C LEU A 308 12.88 2.09 -15.35
N GLU A 309 14.05 2.56 -15.75
CA GLU A 309 15.23 1.73 -16.01
C GLU A 309 15.78 1.07 -14.73
N GLU A 310 15.60 1.72 -13.58
CA GLU A 310 16.10 1.24 -12.29
C GLU A 310 15.14 0.26 -11.59
N LEU A 311 13.91 0.09 -12.11
CA LEU A 311 12.89 -0.74 -11.47
C LEU A 311 13.24 -2.23 -11.41
N ASP A 312 14.03 -2.76 -12.33
CA ASP A 312 14.36 -4.19 -12.36
C ASP A 312 15.08 -4.66 -11.08
N GLU A 313 16.02 -3.86 -10.62
CA GLU A 313 16.70 -4.10 -9.34
C GLU A 313 15.70 -3.97 -8.16
N LYS A 314 14.84 -2.97 -8.20
CA LYS A 314 13.87 -2.71 -7.13
C LYS A 314 12.85 -3.84 -6.98
N PHE A 315 12.40 -4.47 -8.08
CA PHE A 315 11.57 -5.68 -8.01
C PHE A 315 12.26 -6.82 -7.25
N THR A 316 13.54 -7.01 -7.47
CA THR A 316 14.31 -8.03 -6.76
C THR A 316 14.41 -7.72 -5.27
N LEU A 317 14.74 -6.48 -4.92
CA LEU A 317 14.91 -6.05 -3.54
C LEU A 317 13.61 -6.13 -2.73
N ILE A 318 12.47 -5.73 -3.31
CA ILE A 318 11.19 -5.76 -2.60
C ILE A 318 10.74 -7.21 -2.32
N LEU A 319 10.92 -8.13 -3.27
CA LEU A 319 10.60 -9.55 -3.08
C LEU A 319 11.48 -10.22 -2.01
N GLN A 320 12.71 -9.75 -1.84
CA GLN A 320 13.62 -10.20 -0.78
C GLN A 320 13.35 -9.53 0.57
N GLY A 321 12.37 -8.61 0.65
CA GLY A 321 12.10 -7.83 1.86
C GLY A 321 13.23 -6.86 2.23
N LYS A 322 14.09 -6.47 1.28
CA LYS A 322 15.25 -5.60 1.52
C LYS A 322 14.96 -4.11 1.31
N LEU A 323 13.87 -3.77 0.63
CA LEU A 323 13.45 -2.37 0.54
C LEU A 323 12.93 -1.85 1.89
N LYS A 324 13.11 -0.57 2.14
CA LYS A 324 12.63 0.18 3.30
C LYS A 324 11.94 1.46 2.83
N GLY A 325 10.96 1.92 3.61
CA GLY A 325 10.20 3.11 3.24
C GLY A 325 9.41 2.93 1.93
N ARG A 326 9.45 3.96 1.11
CA ARG A 326 8.73 4.03 -0.18
C ARG A 326 9.66 4.25 -1.35
N THR A 327 9.32 3.70 -2.50
CA THR A 327 9.99 3.98 -3.77
C THR A 327 8.98 4.61 -4.73
N VAL A 328 9.26 5.83 -5.17
CA VAL A 328 8.48 6.59 -6.16
C VAL A 328 9.19 6.50 -7.50
N ILE A 329 8.43 6.29 -8.56
CA ILE A 329 8.94 6.26 -9.92
C ILE A 329 8.62 7.58 -10.59
N ASN A 330 9.66 8.26 -11.07
CA ASN A 330 9.54 9.47 -11.86
C ASN A 330 9.50 9.10 -13.35
N MET A 331 8.46 9.52 -14.05
CA MET A 331 8.25 9.23 -15.48
C MET A 331 8.93 10.21 -16.44
N LYS A 332 9.61 11.23 -15.88
CA LYS A 332 10.33 12.24 -16.70
C LYS A 332 11.71 11.80 -17.09
#